data_dcf2a69b736acbbd27165bef7817db6e
#
_entry.id   dcf2a69b736acbbd27165bef7817db6e
#
_cell.length_a   1.000
_cell.length_b   1.000
_cell.length_c   1.000
_cell.angle_alpha   90.00
_cell.angle_beta   90.00
_cell.angle_gamma   90.00
#
_symmetry.space_group_name_H-M   'P 1'
#
loop_
_entity.id
_entity.type
_entity.pdbx_description
1 polymer ?
#
loop_
_entity_poly.entity_id
_entity_poly.type
_entity_poly.pdbx_seq_one_letter_code
_entity_poly.pdbx_strand_id
1 'polypeptide(L)'
;KGIQFHTDAAQACGKIPLNFTEDGLDTLSFSGHKIYGPKGVGALIVRRSRPKVHIAPIQFGGGQERGLRPGTLPTPTLVGLGAATALCESALNDGTIARQRALRDTLSAQLLARLDNVSVNGSIEHRLPNNLNVRFDGIDASALIVSLPTLQFSTGSACTSETLTPSKVLTAIGLTASQSHESIRIGIGRFTTAQNIDDSAELLISGVNRLRALAAQYKL
;
A
#
# COMPACT_ATOMS: atom_id res chain seq x y z
N LYS A 1 16.73 -21.71 -14.68
CA LYS A 1 17.74 -21.89 -13.61
C LYS A 1 17.19 -22.58 -12.36
N GLY A 2 15.89 -22.98 -12.33
CA GLY A 2 15.28 -23.67 -11.18
C GLY A 2 15.15 -22.82 -9.91
N ILE A 3 15.20 -21.50 -10.03
CA ILE A 3 15.02 -20.58 -8.91
C ILE A 3 13.53 -20.42 -8.62
N GLN A 4 13.13 -20.61 -7.37
CA GLN A 4 11.75 -20.40 -6.93
C GLN A 4 11.44 -18.90 -6.83
N PHE A 5 10.21 -18.52 -7.22
CA PHE A 5 9.73 -17.16 -7.19
C PHE A 5 8.58 -17.00 -6.18
N HIS A 6 8.83 -16.22 -5.15
CA HIS A 6 7.84 -15.82 -4.15
C HIS A 6 7.45 -14.36 -4.32
N THR A 7 6.18 -14.04 -4.16
CA THR A 7 5.70 -12.67 -4.03
C THR A 7 4.93 -12.46 -2.72
N ASP A 8 5.27 -11.38 -2.00
CA ASP A 8 4.39 -10.79 -1.00
C ASP A 8 3.36 -9.92 -1.73
N ALA A 9 2.15 -10.46 -1.89
CA ALA A 9 1.04 -9.78 -2.56
C ALA A 9 0.10 -9.04 -1.58
N ALA A 10 0.56 -8.75 -0.35
CA ALA A 10 -0.28 -8.11 0.67
C ALA A 10 -0.91 -6.80 0.19
N GLN A 11 -0.22 -6.02 -0.64
CA GLN A 11 -0.75 -4.79 -1.21
C GLN A 11 -1.36 -4.98 -2.61
N ALA A 12 -1.02 -6.04 -3.34
CA ALA A 12 -1.50 -6.31 -4.70
C ALA A 12 -2.84 -7.06 -4.73
N CYS A 13 -3.03 -7.98 -3.78
CA CYS A 13 -4.23 -8.80 -3.69
C CYS A 13 -5.50 -7.93 -3.65
N GLY A 14 -6.45 -8.22 -4.55
CA GLY A 14 -7.71 -7.49 -4.70
C GLY A 14 -7.60 -6.08 -5.26
N LYS A 15 -6.43 -5.69 -5.81
CA LYS A 15 -6.22 -4.36 -6.43
C LYS A 15 -5.72 -4.45 -7.87
N ILE A 16 -5.05 -5.54 -8.20
CA ILE A 16 -4.70 -5.90 -9.58
C ILE A 16 -5.04 -7.38 -9.80
N PRO A 17 -5.33 -7.80 -11.04
CA PRO A 17 -5.42 -9.21 -11.37
C PRO A 17 -4.10 -9.91 -11.01
N LEU A 18 -4.20 -11.07 -10.40
CA LEU A 18 -3.07 -11.95 -10.10
C LEU A 18 -3.38 -13.33 -10.68
N ASN A 19 -2.60 -13.75 -11.65
CA ASN A 19 -2.72 -15.10 -12.20
C ASN A 19 -1.48 -15.91 -11.81
N PHE A 20 -1.65 -16.78 -10.83
CA PHE A 20 -0.56 -17.56 -10.25
C PHE A 20 0.26 -18.34 -11.28
N THR A 21 -0.39 -18.85 -12.33
CA THR A 21 0.26 -19.62 -13.39
C THR A 21 0.92 -18.73 -14.44
N GLU A 22 0.21 -17.72 -14.94
CA GLU A 22 0.71 -16.80 -15.97
C GLU A 22 1.83 -15.91 -15.44
N ASP A 23 1.72 -15.49 -14.17
CA ASP A 23 2.76 -14.72 -13.48
C ASP A 23 3.99 -15.57 -13.09
N GLY A 24 3.95 -16.88 -13.32
CA GLY A 24 5.06 -17.79 -13.03
C GLY A 24 5.38 -17.93 -11.55
N LEU A 25 4.40 -17.76 -10.67
CA LEU A 25 4.61 -17.77 -9.23
C LEU A 25 4.77 -19.20 -8.69
N ASP A 26 5.72 -19.36 -7.77
CA ASP A 26 5.89 -20.58 -6.98
C ASP A 26 5.14 -20.51 -5.65
N THR A 27 5.19 -19.34 -5.01
CA THR A 27 4.48 -19.04 -3.78
C THR A 27 3.99 -17.59 -3.78
N LEU A 28 2.87 -17.34 -3.09
CA LEU A 28 2.30 -16.02 -2.90
C LEU A 28 1.74 -15.91 -1.49
N SER A 29 2.03 -14.81 -0.80
CA SER A 29 1.45 -14.52 0.50
C SER A 29 0.63 -13.23 0.50
N PHE A 30 -0.44 -13.19 1.32
CA PHE A 30 -1.20 -11.97 1.57
C PHE A 30 -1.84 -11.98 2.96
N SER A 31 -2.24 -10.79 3.43
CA SER A 31 -2.85 -10.58 4.75
C SER A 31 -4.30 -10.14 4.63
N GLY A 32 -5.19 -10.71 5.44
CA GLY A 32 -6.62 -10.42 5.41
C GLY A 32 -6.94 -8.95 5.67
N HIS A 33 -6.28 -8.31 6.64
CA HIS A 33 -6.53 -6.90 6.97
C HIS A 33 -6.12 -5.89 5.88
N LYS A 34 -5.36 -6.31 4.87
CA LYS A 34 -5.00 -5.47 3.72
C LYS A 34 -6.05 -5.50 2.60
N ILE A 35 -7.02 -6.41 2.72
CA ILE A 35 -8.13 -6.58 1.79
C ILE A 35 -9.50 -6.40 2.49
N TYR A 36 -9.53 -5.64 3.58
CA TYR A 36 -10.70 -5.36 4.43
C TYR A 36 -11.24 -6.56 5.21
N GLY A 37 -10.46 -7.61 5.33
CA GLY A 37 -10.74 -8.76 6.18
C GLY A 37 -10.19 -8.60 7.60
N PRO A 38 -10.34 -9.61 8.46
CA PRO A 38 -9.88 -9.57 9.85
C PRO A 38 -8.36 -9.47 9.97
N LYS A 39 -7.88 -8.87 11.08
CA LYS A 39 -6.48 -8.97 11.50
C LYS A 39 -6.18 -10.37 12.04
N GLY A 40 -4.91 -10.75 12.01
CA GLY A 40 -4.44 -12.04 12.55
C GLY A 40 -4.63 -13.23 11.62
N VAL A 41 -5.09 -13.03 10.39
CA VAL A 41 -5.26 -14.07 9.39
C VAL A 41 -4.69 -13.63 8.04
N GLY A 42 -4.17 -14.58 7.28
CA GLY A 42 -3.67 -14.42 5.93
C GLY A 42 -3.57 -15.78 5.25
N ALA A 43 -3.02 -15.82 4.05
CA ALA A 43 -2.82 -17.06 3.32
C ALA A 43 -1.45 -17.10 2.66
N LEU A 44 -0.91 -18.30 2.55
CA LEU A 44 0.21 -18.67 1.70
C LEU A 44 -0.29 -19.63 0.64
N ILE A 45 -0.23 -19.22 -0.61
CA ILE A 45 -0.53 -20.06 -1.78
C ILE A 45 0.76 -20.69 -2.25
N VAL A 46 0.74 -21.99 -2.53
CA VAL A 46 1.92 -22.78 -2.92
C VAL A 46 1.59 -23.56 -4.18
N ARG A 47 2.45 -23.49 -5.20
CA ARG A 47 2.29 -24.23 -6.43
C ARG A 47 2.34 -25.74 -6.18
N ARG A 48 1.31 -26.43 -6.63
CA ARG A 48 1.18 -27.89 -6.53
C ARG A 48 1.39 -28.62 -7.85
N SER A 49 1.37 -27.87 -8.97
CA SER A 49 1.67 -28.41 -10.31
C SER A 49 3.18 -28.68 -10.46
N ARG A 50 3.57 -29.35 -11.54
CA ARG A 50 4.99 -29.66 -11.81
C ARG A 50 5.73 -28.44 -12.40
N PRO A 51 6.96 -28.14 -11.94
CA PRO A 51 7.62 -28.73 -10.77
C PRO A 51 6.93 -28.30 -9.47
N LYS A 52 6.66 -29.28 -8.59
CA LYS A 52 5.99 -29.05 -7.30
C LYS A 52 6.92 -28.31 -6.35
N VAL A 53 6.39 -27.27 -5.70
CA VAL A 53 7.10 -26.58 -4.63
C VAL A 53 6.93 -27.32 -3.31
N HIS A 54 8.02 -27.56 -2.61
CA HIS A 54 8.05 -28.16 -1.28
C HIS A 54 8.41 -27.10 -0.24
N ILE A 55 7.57 -27.00 0.79
CA ILE A 55 7.78 -26.11 1.93
C ILE A 55 7.99 -26.99 3.16
N ALA A 56 9.04 -26.70 3.93
CA ALA A 56 9.25 -27.33 5.22
C ALA A 56 8.46 -26.58 6.30
N PRO A 57 7.83 -27.29 7.26
CA PRO A 57 7.21 -26.64 8.40
C PRO A 57 8.27 -26.00 9.29
N ILE A 58 7.97 -24.81 9.80
CA ILE A 58 8.82 -24.09 10.78
C ILE A 58 8.25 -24.18 12.20
N GLN A 59 7.06 -24.75 12.34
CA GLN A 59 6.40 -25.05 13.61
C GLN A 59 5.93 -26.49 13.60
N PHE A 60 5.98 -27.15 14.72
CA PHE A 60 5.67 -28.57 14.87
C PHE A 60 4.52 -28.75 15.87
N GLY A 61 3.65 -29.74 15.64
CA GLY A 61 2.48 -30.02 16.47
C GLY A 61 1.46 -30.88 15.74
N GLY A 62 0.17 -30.51 15.81
CA GLY A 62 -0.91 -31.22 15.15
C GLY A 62 -0.86 -31.12 13.62
N GLY A 63 -1.70 -31.90 12.93
CA GLY A 63 -1.72 -32.04 11.47
C GLY A 63 -2.46 -30.94 10.71
N GLN A 64 -2.84 -29.83 11.37
CA GLN A 64 -3.54 -28.73 10.73
C GLN A 64 -2.72 -28.14 9.58
N GLU A 65 -3.39 -27.56 8.60
CA GLU A 65 -2.77 -27.00 7.37
C GLU A 65 -1.77 -28.00 6.74
N ARG A 66 -2.13 -29.30 6.71
CA ARG A 66 -1.29 -30.39 6.16
C ARG A 66 0.05 -30.55 6.88
N GLY A 67 0.10 -30.25 8.17
CA GLY A 67 1.32 -30.28 8.99
C GLY A 67 2.26 -29.09 8.80
N LEU A 68 1.93 -28.13 7.94
CA LEU A 68 2.77 -26.95 7.71
C LEU A 68 2.58 -25.87 8.78
N ARG A 69 1.38 -25.78 9.35
CA ARG A 69 1.06 -24.81 10.40
C ARG A 69 0.13 -25.44 11.42
N PRO A 70 0.65 -25.96 12.51
CA PRO A 70 -0.12 -26.61 13.56
C PRO A 70 -0.95 -25.61 14.37
N GLY A 71 -1.88 -26.13 15.16
CA GLY A 71 -2.77 -25.38 16.04
C GLY A 71 -4.19 -25.25 15.49
N THR A 72 -5.16 -25.18 16.40
CA THR A 72 -6.58 -25.07 16.06
C THR A 72 -6.81 -23.86 15.15
N LEU A 73 -7.58 -24.08 14.09
CA LEU A 73 -7.86 -23.05 13.11
C LEU A 73 -8.80 -21.97 13.68
N PRO A 74 -8.49 -20.68 13.53
CA PRO A 74 -9.33 -19.58 14.00
C PRO A 74 -10.51 -19.38 13.03
N THR A 75 -11.51 -20.25 13.09
CA THR A 75 -12.64 -20.33 12.14
C THR A 75 -13.30 -18.99 11.85
N PRO A 76 -13.61 -18.12 12.84
CA PRO A 76 -14.25 -16.83 12.55
C PRO A 76 -13.42 -15.94 11.62
N THR A 77 -12.10 -15.87 11.84
CA THR A 77 -11.22 -15.03 11.02
C THR A 77 -10.99 -15.64 9.63
N LEU A 78 -11.00 -16.97 9.50
CA LEU A 78 -10.92 -17.67 8.22
C LEU A 78 -12.18 -17.44 7.37
N VAL A 79 -13.36 -17.48 7.98
CA VAL A 79 -14.63 -17.14 7.29
C VAL A 79 -14.59 -15.69 6.82
N GLY A 80 -14.13 -14.78 7.68
CA GLY A 80 -13.96 -13.36 7.33
C GLY A 80 -12.92 -13.14 6.20
N LEU A 81 -11.83 -13.93 6.18
CA LEU A 81 -10.86 -13.91 5.08
C LEU A 81 -11.51 -14.38 3.76
N GLY A 82 -12.29 -15.47 3.81
CA GLY A 82 -13.02 -15.96 2.65
C GLY A 82 -13.98 -14.92 2.07
N ALA A 83 -14.77 -14.26 2.93
CA ALA A 83 -15.66 -13.18 2.52
C ALA A 83 -14.89 -12.00 1.90
N ALA A 84 -13.76 -11.61 2.50
CA ALA A 84 -12.94 -10.52 1.99
C ALA A 84 -12.32 -10.84 0.62
N THR A 85 -11.90 -12.09 0.38
CA THR A 85 -11.38 -12.50 -0.94
C THR A 85 -12.47 -12.52 -2.02
N ALA A 86 -13.69 -12.96 -1.69
CA ALA A 86 -14.82 -12.90 -2.62
C ALA A 86 -15.15 -11.44 -3.01
N LEU A 87 -15.13 -10.51 -2.04
CA LEU A 87 -15.29 -9.08 -2.31
C LEU A 87 -14.15 -8.49 -3.15
N CYS A 88 -12.93 -9.00 -3.04
CA CYS A 88 -11.82 -8.61 -3.91
C CYS A 88 -12.05 -9.04 -5.35
N GLU A 89 -12.52 -10.25 -5.57
CA GLU A 89 -12.87 -10.76 -6.90
C GLU A 89 -13.97 -9.89 -7.54
N SER A 90 -15.03 -9.57 -6.79
CA SER A 90 -16.06 -8.65 -7.26
C SER A 90 -15.48 -7.29 -7.64
N ALA A 91 -14.64 -6.70 -6.78
CA ALA A 91 -14.05 -5.37 -6.99
C ALA A 91 -13.15 -5.29 -8.23
N LEU A 92 -12.51 -6.39 -8.62
CA LEU A 92 -11.72 -6.45 -9.87
C LEU A 92 -12.59 -6.35 -11.12
N ASN A 93 -13.88 -6.72 -11.04
CA ASN A 93 -14.79 -6.85 -12.17
C ASN A 93 -15.91 -5.80 -12.23
N ASP A 94 -16.22 -5.12 -11.12
CA ASP A 94 -17.38 -4.21 -10.98
C ASP A 94 -17.06 -2.72 -11.17
N GLY A 95 -15.84 -2.40 -11.61
CA GLY A 95 -15.39 -1.02 -11.80
C GLY A 95 -14.82 -0.35 -10.55
N THR A 96 -14.83 -0.99 -9.38
CA THR A 96 -14.30 -0.44 -8.12
C THR A 96 -12.82 -0.05 -8.26
N ILE A 97 -12.01 -0.89 -8.89
CA ILE A 97 -10.57 -0.63 -9.07
C ILE A 97 -10.33 0.52 -10.06
N ALA A 98 -11.11 0.59 -11.15
CA ALA A 98 -11.03 1.70 -12.10
C ALA A 98 -11.40 3.04 -11.42
N ARG A 99 -12.45 3.04 -10.58
CA ARG A 99 -12.85 4.20 -9.78
C ARG A 99 -11.75 4.63 -8.80
N GLN A 100 -11.12 3.71 -8.09
CA GLN A 100 -10.01 4.04 -7.18
C GLN A 100 -8.84 4.67 -7.93
N ARG A 101 -8.51 4.17 -9.11
CA ARG A 101 -7.49 4.75 -10.00
C ARG A 101 -7.85 6.18 -10.39
N ALA A 102 -9.09 6.41 -10.86
CA ALA A 102 -9.55 7.73 -11.25
C ALA A 102 -9.49 8.73 -10.08
N LEU A 103 -9.93 8.34 -8.88
CA LEU A 103 -9.84 9.16 -7.68
C LEU A 103 -8.39 9.51 -7.30
N ARG A 104 -7.46 8.54 -7.39
CA ARG A 104 -6.04 8.78 -7.20
C ARG A 104 -5.49 9.81 -8.20
N ASP A 105 -5.83 9.64 -9.47
CA ASP A 105 -5.35 10.49 -10.55
C ASP A 105 -5.91 11.91 -10.43
N THR A 106 -7.18 12.05 -10.01
CA THR A 106 -7.80 13.34 -9.70
C THR A 106 -7.04 14.05 -8.56
N LEU A 107 -6.76 13.36 -7.45
CA LEU A 107 -5.99 13.94 -6.35
C LEU A 107 -4.61 14.40 -6.82
N SER A 108 -3.91 13.53 -7.55
CA SER A 108 -2.59 13.86 -8.11
C SER A 108 -2.63 15.10 -9.01
N ALA A 109 -3.60 15.17 -9.91
CA ALA A 109 -3.77 16.31 -10.82
C ALA A 109 -4.05 17.62 -10.08
N GLN A 110 -4.92 17.60 -9.07
CA GLN A 110 -5.22 18.77 -8.24
C GLN A 110 -3.98 19.29 -7.49
N LEU A 111 -3.18 18.38 -6.91
CA LEU A 111 -1.96 18.76 -6.20
C LEU A 111 -0.91 19.36 -7.16
N LEU A 112 -0.68 18.73 -8.30
CA LEU A 112 0.29 19.17 -9.30
C LEU A 112 -0.11 20.49 -9.98
N ALA A 113 -1.42 20.75 -10.15
CA ALA A 113 -1.91 21.97 -10.78
C ALA A 113 -1.89 23.20 -9.85
N ARG A 114 -1.93 23.00 -8.53
CA ARG A 114 -2.18 24.07 -7.55
C ARG A 114 -1.01 24.32 -6.61
N LEU A 115 0.02 23.50 -6.66
CA LEU A 115 1.24 23.65 -5.84
C LEU A 115 2.48 23.61 -6.72
N ASP A 116 3.38 24.52 -6.51
CA ASP A 116 4.73 24.47 -7.07
C ASP A 116 5.60 23.46 -6.31
N ASN A 117 6.67 22.99 -6.96
CA ASN A 117 7.65 22.10 -6.34
C ASN A 117 7.01 20.86 -5.69
N VAL A 118 6.16 20.19 -6.48
CA VAL A 118 5.51 18.94 -6.14
C VAL A 118 5.82 17.90 -7.22
N SER A 119 6.09 16.69 -6.82
CA SER A 119 6.35 15.59 -7.76
C SER A 119 5.75 14.27 -7.28
N VAL A 120 5.35 13.41 -8.22
CA VAL A 120 4.92 12.04 -7.93
C VAL A 120 6.14 11.12 -8.00
N ASN A 121 6.39 10.37 -6.94
CA ASN A 121 7.50 9.43 -6.87
C ASN A 121 7.16 8.11 -7.56
N GLY A 122 8.11 7.59 -8.33
CA GLY A 122 7.98 6.34 -9.07
C GLY A 122 7.14 6.45 -10.35
N SER A 123 6.90 5.32 -11.01
CA SER A 123 6.11 5.29 -12.25
C SER A 123 4.64 5.64 -12.00
N ILE A 124 4.04 6.44 -12.88
CA ILE A 124 2.59 6.73 -12.88
C ILE A 124 1.82 5.55 -13.47
N GLU A 125 2.38 4.88 -14.43
CA GLU A 125 1.76 3.76 -15.14
C GLU A 125 1.86 2.45 -14.35
N HIS A 126 3.07 2.13 -13.86
CA HIS A 126 3.38 0.87 -13.17
C HIS A 126 3.28 1.03 -11.66
N ARG A 127 2.05 1.25 -11.15
CA ARG A 127 1.74 1.34 -9.71
C ARG A 127 0.38 0.74 -9.40
N LEU A 128 0.18 0.41 -8.13
CA LEU A 128 -1.14 -0.01 -7.65
C LEU A 128 -2.16 1.12 -7.85
N PRO A 129 -3.39 0.80 -8.29
CA PRO A 129 -4.41 1.79 -8.62
C PRO A 129 -4.79 2.71 -7.46
N ASN A 130 -4.64 2.23 -6.25
CA ASN A 130 -5.05 2.92 -5.02
C ASN A 130 -3.90 3.61 -4.29
N ASN A 131 -2.69 3.65 -4.84
CA ASN A 131 -1.50 4.18 -4.18
C ASN A 131 -0.99 5.45 -4.88
N LEU A 132 -0.80 6.51 -4.12
CA LEU A 132 -0.12 7.72 -4.55
C LEU A 132 1.03 8.02 -3.57
N ASN A 133 2.22 8.27 -4.10
CA ASN A 133 3.34 8.77 -3.32
C ASN A 133 3.75 10.12 -3.91
N VAL A 134 3.67 11.16 -3.11
CA VAL A 134 3.91 12.55 -3.51
C VAL A 134 4.98 13.15 -2.64
N ARG A 135 5.90 13.90 -3.25
CA ARG A 135 6.91 14.70 -2.60
C ARG A 135 6.53 16.17 -2.70
N PHE A 136 6.67 16.90 -1.59
CA PHE A 136 6.51 18.34 -1.50
C PHE A 136 7.86 18.92 -1.11
N ASP A 137 8.61 19.45 -2.08
CA ASP A 137 9.97 19.96 -1.87
C ASP A 137 10.00 21.02 -0.75
N GLY A 138 10.92 20.83 0.19
CA GLY A 138 11.09 21.70 1.35
C GLY A 138 10.07 21.51 2.48
N ILE A 139 9.24 20.45 2.43
CA ILE A 139 8.23 20.17 3.46
C ILE A 139 8.54 18.85 4.16
N ASP A 140 8.80 18.89 5.45
CA ASP A 140 8.90 17.68 6.27
C ASP A 140 7.53 16.98 6.36
N ALA A 141 7.49 15.70 5.93
CA ALA A 141 6.26 14.91 5.89
C ALA A 141 5.67 14.69 7.29
N SER A 142 6.49 14.61 8.33
CA SER A 142 6.02 14.44 9.71
C SER A 142 5.35 15.72 10.22
N ALA A 143 5.93 16.89 9.90
CA ALA A 143 5.31 18.17 10.21
C ALA A 143 3.97 18.32 9.48
N LEU A 144 3.88 17.90 8.22
CA LEU A 144 2.63 17.92 7.46
C LEU A 144 1.56 17.00 8.10
N ILE A 145 1.91 15.79 8.52
CA ILE A 145 1.00 14.88 9.22
C ILE A 145 0.44 15.53 10.50
N VAL A 146 1.32 16.09 11.33
CA VAL A 146 0.90 16.76 12.59
C VAL A 146 0.01 17.96 12.31
N SER A 147 0.26 18.67 11.21
CA SER A 147 -0.50 19.87 10.84
C SER A 147 -1.91 19.58 10.29
N LEU A 148 -2.19 18.34 9.92
CA LEU A 148 -3.46 17.89 9.30
C LEU A 148 -4.08 16.69 10.04
N PRO A 149 -4.48 16.83 11.31
CA PRO A 149 -4.92 15.72 12.15
C PRO A 149 -6.20 15.02 11.67
N THR A 150 -6.99 15.68 10.83
CA THR A 150 -8.22 15.12 10.24
C THR A 150 -7.98 14.29 8.99
N LEU A 151 -6.78 14.36 8.40
CA LEU A 151 -6.42 13.61 7.19
C LEU A 151 -5.43 12.49 7.54
N GLN A 152 -5.78 11.25 7.18
CA GLN A 152 -4.94 10.10 7.46
C GLN A 152 -4.10 9.73 6.24
N PHE A 153 -2.80 9.93 6.34
CA PHE A 153 -1.79 9.49 5.38
C PHE A 153 -0.52 9.07 6.12
N SER A 154 0.49 8.59 5.42
CA SER A 154 1.73 8.13 6.08
C SER A 154 2.96 8.68 5.39
N THR A 155 4.07 8.76 6.12
CA THR A 155 5.40 8.93 5.52
C THR A 155 5.78 7.69 4.71
N GLY A 156 6.81 7.78 3.88
CA GLY A 156 7.29 6.68 3.04
C GLY A 156 7.73 5.43 3.80
N SER A 157 8.02 5.53 5.10
CA SER A 157 8.56 4.46 5.95
C SER A 157 7.59 4.04 7.07
N ALA A 158 6.37 3.64 6.73
CA ALA A 158 5.33 3.28 7.72
C ALA A 158 5.72 2.11 8.67
N CYS A 159 6.73 1.30 8.34
CA CYS A 159 7.19 0.18 9.16
C CYS A 159 8.39 0.52 10.07
N THR A 160 8.97 1.72 9.94
CA THR A 160 10.15 2.16 10.70
C THR A 160 9.91 3.51 11.37
N SER A 161 8.69 3.72 11.89
CA SER A 161 8.27 4.97 12.54
C SER A 161 9.12 5.39 13.75
N GLU A 162 9.98 4.51 14.24
CA GLU A 162 10.89 4.78 15.36
C GLU A 162 12.32 5.18 14.90
N THR A 163 12.63 5.11 13.60
CA THR A 163 13.96 5.47 13.11
C THR A 163 13.87 6.57 12.05
N LEU A 164 14.74 7.58 12.14
CA LEU A 164 14.95 8.62 11.12
C LEU A 164 15.52 8.07 9.79
N THR A 165 15.40 6.77 9.56
CA THR A 165 15.96 6.10 8.39
C THR A 165 15.06 6.35 7.17
N PRO A 166 15.60 6.84 6.05
CA PRO A 166 14.83 7.07 4.85
C PRO A 166 14.23 5.76 4.30
N SER A 167 13.10 5.85 3.61
CA SER A 167 12.46 4.69 3.01
C SER A 167 13.39 3.98 2.02
N LYS A 168 13.69 2.71 2.27
CA LYS A 168 14.50 1.87 1.37
C LYS A 168 13.91 1.81 -0.04
N VAL A 169 12.56 1.85 -0.17
CA VAL A 169 11.89 1.85 -1.47
C VAL A 169 12.15 3.17 -2.21
N LEU A 170 11.97 4.31 -1.54
CA LEU A 170 12.20 5.61 -2.16
C LEU A 170 13.67 5.80 -2.55
N THR A 171 14.59 5.37 -1.70
CA THR A 171 16.03 5.39 -2.00
C THR A 171 16.36 4.49 -3.19
N ALA A 172 15.77 3.29 -3.27
CA ALA A 172 15.99 2.36 -4.38
C ALA A 172 15.50 2.90 -5.74
N ILE A 173 14.48 3.76 -5.74
CA ILE A 173 14.03 4.44 -6.97
C ILE A 173 14.72 5.79 -7.22
N GLY A 174 15.81 6.09 -6.49
CA GLY A 174 16.70 7.20 -6.76
C GLY A 174 16.47 8.48 -5.94
N LEU A 175 15.59 8.47 -4.93
CA LEU A 175 15.40 9.64 -4.07
C LEU A 175 16.53 9.75 -3.04
N THR A 176 16.96 10.97 -2.75
CA THR A 176 17.84 11.26 -1.62
C THR A 176 17.13 11.06 -0.27
N ALA A 177 17.88 11.04 0.81
CA ALA A 177 17.32 10.98 2.16
C ALA A 177 16.35 12.16 2.42
N SER A 178 16.75 13.39 2.07
CA SER A 178 15.89 14.58 2.21
C SER A 178 14.59 14.40 1.43
N GLN A 179 14.68 14.06 0.16
CA GLN A 179 13.50 13.84 -0.68
C GLN A 179 12.58 12.73 -0.15
N SER A 180 13.13 11.72 0.51
CA SER A 180 12.35 10.68 1.18
C SER A 180 11.57 11.23 2.37
N HIS A 181 12.16 12.13 3.15
CA HIS A 181 11.51 12.80 4.29
C HIS A 181 10.46 13.85 3.86
N GLU A 182 10.56 14.36 2.64
CA GLU A 182 9.60 15.27 2.03
C GLU A 182 8.42 14.53 1.34
N SER A 183 8.38 13.20 1.43
CA SER A 183 7.44 12.35 0.70
C SER A 183 6.37 11.76 1.60
N ILE A 184 5.12 11.82 1.14
CA ILE A 184 3.98 11.17 1.79
C ILE A 184 3.41 10.07 0.90
N ARG A 185 2.79 9.08 1.54
CA ARG A 185 2.05 8.02 0.87
C ARG A 185 0.57 8.11 1.21
N ILE A 186 -0.26 8.19 0.19
CA ILE A 186 -1.72 8.28 0.29
C ILE A 186 -2.32 7.00 -0.28
N GLY A 187 -3.26 6.41 0.46
CA GLY A 187 -4.01 5.24 0.04
C GLY A 187 -5.48 5.58 -0.23
N ILE A 188 -5.98 5.20 -1.39
CA ILE A 188 -7.39 5.36 -1.76
C ILE A 188 -8.13 4.05 -1.44
N GLY A 189 -9.16 4.11 -0.61
CA GLY A 189 -9.95 2.96 -0.19
C GLY A 189 -11.18 2.71 -1.08
N ARG A 190 -11.83 1.55 -0.89
CA ARG A 190 -13.06 1.22 -1.61
C ARG A 190 -14.24 2.16 -1.28
N PHE A 191 -14.21 2.79 -0.11
CA PHE A 191 -15.24 3.71 0.37
C PHE A 191 -14.90 5.18 0.14
N THR A 192 -13.72 5.50 -0.40
CA THR A 192 -13.34 6.88 -0.72
C THR A 192 -14.25 7.41 -1.82
N THR A 193 -14.80 8.61 -1.59
CA THR A 193 -15.67 9.34 -2.52
C THR A 193 -14.92 10.44 -3.25
N ALA A 194 -15.50 11.02 -4.31
CA ALA A 194 -14.96 12.19 -4.98
C ALA A 194 -14.86 13.38 -4.01
N GLN A 195 -15.86 13.59 -3.16
CA GLN A 195 -15.84 14.65 -2.15
C GLN A 195 -14.66 14.48 -1.16
N ASN A 196 -14.37 13.24 -0.73
CA ASN A 196 -13.19 13.01 0.12
C ASN A 196 -11.88 13.38 -0.59
N ILE A 197 -11.79 13.20 -1.90
CA ILE A 197 -10.61 13.61 -2.69
C ILE A 197 -10.49 15.12 -2.74
N ASP A 198 -11.60 15.82 -3.02
CA ASP A 198 -11.60 17.28 -3.09
C ASP A 198 -11.24 17.90 -1.71
N ASP A 199 -11.87 17.42 -0.65
CA ASP A 199 -11.56 17.87 0.73
C ASP A 199 -10.09 17.58 1.11
N SER A 200 -9.57 16.40 0.72
CA SER A 200 -8.19 16.03 0.98
C SER A 200 -7.19 16.90 0.21
N ALA A 201 -7.51 17.24 -1.04
CA ALA A 201 -6.69 18.14 -1.85
C ALA A 201 -6.62 19.53 -1.23
N GLU A 202 -7.77 20.12 -0.82
CA GLU A 202 -7.82 21.42 -0.16
C GLU A 202 -7.00 21.44 1.14
N LEU A 203 -7.14 20.42 1.97
CA LEU A 203 -6.38 20.29 3.21
C LEU A 203 -4.87 20.20 2.96
N LEU A 204 -4.44 19.35 2.01
CA LEU A 204 -3.02 19.21 1.66
C LEU A 204 -2.44 20.50 1.10
N ILE A 205 -3.15 21.16 0.16
CA ILE A 205 -2.71 22.42 -0.45
C ILE A 205 -2.58 23.51 0.62
N SER A 206 -3.58 23.67 1.46
CA SER A 206 -3.54 24.64 2.57
C SER A 206 -2.42 24.34 3.56
N GLY A 207 -2.23 23.08 3.94
CA GLY A 207 -1.19 22.64 4.86
C GLY A 207 0.22 22.91 4.33
N VAL A 208 0.47 22.54 3.07
CA VAL A 208 1.76 22.77 2.39
C VAL A 208 2.07 24.26 2.30
N ASN A 209 1.12 25.08 1.84
CA ASN A 209 1.31 26.53 1.73
C ASN A 209 1.57 27.18 3.09
N ARG A 210 0.84 26.75 4.14
CA ARG A 210 1.07 27.22 5.50
C ARG A 210 2.47 26.90 6.01
N LEU A 211 2.94 25.66 5.83
CA LEU A 211 4.28 25.27 6.26
C LEU A 211 5.38 26.00 5.50
N ARG A 212 5.21 26.22 4.19
CA ARG A 212 6.15 27.01 3.37
C ARG A 212 6.19 28.48 3.82
N ALA A 213 5.05 29.06 4.13
CA ALA A 213 5.00 30.44 4.65
C ALA A 213 5.71 30.56 6.00
N LEU A 214 5.53 29.59 6.91
CA LEU A 214 6.25 29.56 8.19
C LEU A 214 7.76 29.41 7.98
N ALA A 215 8.21 28.49 7.13
CA ALA A 215 9.63 28.32 6.83
C ALA A 215 10.27 29.61 6.28
N ALA A 216 9.58 30.28 5.37
CA ALA A 216 10.05 31.56 4.82
C ALA A 216 10.14 32.68 5.88
N GLN A 217 9.20 32.73 6.83
CA GLN A 217 9.17 33.72 7.91
C GLN A 217 10.31 33.53 8.91
N TYR A 218 10.67 32.30 9.22
CA TYR A 218 11.72 31.99 10.20
C TYR A 218 13.10 31.74 9.58
N LYS A 219 13.24 31.86 8.23
CA LYS A 219 14.49 31.57 7.49
C LYS A 219 15.09 30.21 7.82
N LEU A 220 14.22 29.20 8.01
CA LEU A 220 14.58 27.79 8.25
C LEU A 220 14.93 27.07 6.95
#